data_9ab7c39ef30d50501e340d0058aaadd0
#
_entry.id   9ab7c39ef30d50501e340d0058aaadd0
#
_cell.length_a   1.000
_cell.length_b   1.000
_cell.length_c   1.000
_cell.angle_alpha   90.00
_cell.angle_beta   90.00
_cell.angle_gamma   90.00
#
_symmetry.space_group_name_H-M   'P 1'
#
loop_
_entity.id
_entity.type
_entity.pdbx_description
1 polymer ?
#
loop_
_entity_poly.entity_id
_entity_poly.type
_entity_poly.pdbx_seq_one_letter_code
_entity_poly.pdbx_strand_id
1 'polypeptide(L)'
;MDNRDEVREFLTSRRAKISPEQAGLPAGSRRRVPGLRRSEVAALADMSVEYYAKLERGNLAGASPMVLEAVARVLQLDDAERAHLLNLAHAADGTDALTRPRRRTKGPQKVHHSLQWTLDAITAGPAFVRNGRMDVLATNQLARAFYRDVYATPGNQGNLARFQFLDPASRRFYPDWDLFADVAVAILRTEAGRNPYDKELHDLVGELSTRSEEFRTRWGAHNVRHHGTGTKRFHHEIIGELTLAFEGLELAAEPGLTLTIYAAEPGSAAEEGLRLLASWAATHETAAPAHHQPTTN
;
A
#
# COMPACT_ATOMS: atom_id res chain seq x y z
N MET A 1 -9.69 1.27 -13.37
CA MET A 1 -8.77 0.46 -14.20
C MET A 1 -9.42 -0.92 -14.30
N ASP A 2 -9.47 -1.52 -15.48
CA ASP A 2 -10.03 -2.86 -15.60
C ASP A 2 -8.99 -3.86 -15.06
N ASN A 3 -9.43 -4.91 -14.35
CA ASN A 3 -8.55 -5.98 -13.86
C ASN A 3 -7.68 -6.57 -15.00
N ARG A 4 -8.22 -6.65 -16.21
CA ARG A 4 -7.48 -7.14 -17.40
C ARG A 4 -6.33 -6.22 -17.78
N ASP A 5 -6.52 -4.91 -17.69
CA ASP A 5 -5.47 -3.93 -17.99
C ASP A 5 -4.35 -4.02 -16.96
N GLU A 6 -4.67 -4.13 -15.67
CA GLU A 6 -3.69 -4.29 -14.58
C GLU A 6 -2.86 -5.57 -14.77
N VAL A 7 -3.51 -6.71 -15.06
CA VAL A 7 -2.81 -7.97 -15.36
C VAL A 7 -1.86 -7.82 -16.54
N ARG A 8 -2.34 -7.21 -17.64
CA ARG A 8 -1.54 -7.01 -18.85
C ARG A 8 -0.31 -6.17 -18.57
N GLU A 9 -0.48 -5.06 -17.89
CA GLU A 9 0.60 -4.14 -17.57
C GLU A 9 1.58 -4.76 -16.58
N PHE A 10 1.07 -5.43 -15.54
CA PHE A 10 1.90 -6.14 -14.58
C PHE A 10 2.77 -7.21 -15.24
N LEU A 11 2.18 -8.20 -15.94
CA LEU A 11 2.94 -9.30 -16.55
C LEU A 11 3.89 -8.79 -17.64
N THR A 12 3.49 -7.80 -18.44
CA THR A 12 4.37 -7.19 -19.46
C THR A 12 5.57 -6.50 -18.81
N SER A 13 5.35 -5.75 -17.75
CA SER A 13 6.43 -5.04 -17.04
C SER A 13 7.41 -6.02 -16.39
N ARG A 14 6.92 -7.12 -15.79
CA ARG A 14 7.79 -8.15 -15.18
C ARG A 14 8.61 -8.89 -16.22
N ARG A 15 7.98 -9.29 -17.33
CA ARG A 15 8.68 -9.93 -18.44
C ARG A 15 9.77 -9.02 -19.05
N ALA A 16 9.55 -7.72 -19.10
CA ALA A 16 10.52 -6.77 -19.62
C ALA A 16 11.74 -6.58 -18.70
N LYS A 17 11.62 -6.87 -17.40
CA LYS A 17 12.70 -6.72 -16.41
C LYS A 17 13.70 -7.87 -16.38
N ILE A 18 13.28 -9.07 -16.79
CA ILE A 18 14.14 -10.27 -16.73
C ILE A 18 14.92 -10.41 -18.02
N SER A 19 16.24 -10.34 -17.94
CA SER A 19 17.10 -10.59 -19.10
C SER A 19 17.13 -12.10 -19.42
N PRO A 20 17.41 -12.49 -20.66
CA PRO A 20 17.55 -13.90 -21.04
C PRO A 20 18.57 -14.64 -20.18
N GLU A 21 19.70 -13.97 -19.91
CA GLU A 21 20.79 -14.54 -19.11
C GLU A 21 20.33 -14.83 -17.67
N GLN A 22 19.54 -13.93 -17.06
CA GLN A 22 18.95 -14.14 -15.75
C GLN A 22 17.98 -15.34 -15.74
N ALA A 23 17.32 -15.58 -16.88
CA ALA A 23 16.43 -16.74 -17.07
C ALA A 23 17.16 -18.03 -17.53
N GLY A 24 18.49 -18.02 -17.60
CA GLY A 24 19.30 -19.16 -18.03
C GLY A 24 19.30 -19.41 -19.56
N LEU A 25 18.90 -18.42 -20.34
CA LEU A 25 18.88 -18.51 -21.79
C LEU A 25 20.13 -17.83 -22.41
N PRO A 26 20.63 -18.33 -23.56
CA PRO A 26 21.78 -17.69 -24.21
C PRO A 26 21.44 -16.28 -24.68
N ALA A 27 22.39 -15.36 -24.50
CA ALA A 27 22.31 -14.00 -25.02
C ALA A 27 22.26 -14.01 -26.55
N GLY A 28 21.11 -13.69 -27.14
CA GLY A 28 20.97 -13.61 -28.60
C GLY A 28 21.45 -12.25 -29.12
N SER A 29 22.26 -12.23 -30.19
CA SER A 29 22.91 -11.02 -30.73
C SER A 29 21.98 -10.00 -31.42
N ARG A 30 20.68 -10.31 -31.62
CA ARG A 30 19.67 -9.41 -32.25
C ARG A 30 18.34 -9.49 -31.52
N ARG A 31 18.22 -8.78 -30.38
CA ARG A 31 16.95 -8.67 -29.63
C ARG A 31 16.28 -7.34 -29.91
N ARG A 32 14.96 -7.38 -30.22
CA ARG A 32 14.12 -6.19 -30.39
C ARG A 32 13.44 -5.77 -29.07
N VAL A 33 13.52 -6.62 -28.04
CA VAL A 33 12.93 -6.39 -26.71
C VAL A 33 14.01 -6.54 -25.64
N PRO A 34 14.05 -5.69 -24.63
CA PRO A 34 15.08 -5.72 -23.59
C PRO A 34 14.96 -6.95 -22.67
N GLY A 35 13.74 -7.47 -22.44
CA GLY A 35 13.47 -8.60 -21.56
C GLY A 35 13.17 -9.89 -22.32
N LEU A 36 12.53 -10.84 -21.64
CA LEU A 36 12.11 -12.11 -22.21
C LEU A 36 11.04 -11.91 -23.30
N ARG A 37 11.08 -12.77 -24.33
CA ARG A 37 9.99 -12.92 -25.29
C ARG A 37 8.86 -13.77 -24.71
N ARG A 38 7.63 -13.61 -25.18
CA ARG A 38 6.51 -14.47 -24.79
C ARG A 38 6.78 -15.96 -25.00
N SER A 39 7.42 -16.30 -26.12
CA SER A 39 7.83 -17.67 -26.42
C SER A 39 8.86 -18.23 -25.44
N GLU A 40 9.75 -17.39 -24.93
CA GLU A 40 10.75 -17.79 -23.94
C GLU A 40 10.08 -18.05 -22.57
N VAL A 41 9.18 -17.15 -22.13
CA VAL A 41 8.42 -17.37 -20.90
C VAL A 41 7.57 -18.62 -21.00
N ALA A 42 6.86 -18.82 -22.10
CA ALA A 42 6.01 -19.99 -22.33
C ALA A 42 6.82 -21.30 -22.26
N ALA A 43 7.98 -21.34 -22.93
CA ALA A 43 8.86 -22.51 -22.90
C ALA A 43 9.42 -22.81 -21.50
N LEU A 44 9.84 -21.77 -20.75
CA LEU A 44 10.36 -21.93 -19.39
C LEU A 44 9.27 -22.30 -18.37
N ALA A 45 8.03 -21.91 -18.62
CA ALA A 45 6.88 -22.20 -17.77
C ALA A 45 6.12 -23.48 -18.20
N ASP A 46 6.64 -24.23 -19.16
CA ASP A 46 6.06 -25.47 -19.70
C ASP A 46 4.60 -25.30 -20.16
N MET A 47 4.36 -24.25 -20.97
CA MET A 47 3.03 -23.96 -21.54
C MET A 47 3.13 -23.50 -22.99
N SER A 48 1.98 -23.46 -23.70
CA SER A 48 1.95 -22.94 -25.06
C SER A 48 2.10 -21.41 -25.08
N VAL A 49 2.69 -20.89 -26.18
CA VAL A 49 2.85 -19.43 -26.38
C VAL A 49 1.49 -18.73 -26.41
N GLU A 50 0.49 -19.37 -27.01
CA GLU A 50 -0.88 -18.88 -27.10
C GLU A 50 -1.52 -18.77 -25.71
N TYR A 51 -1.27 -19.77 -24.84
CA TYR A 51 -1.80 -19.75 -23.47
C TYR A 51 -1.15 -18.65 -22.63
N TYR A 52 0.18 -18.53 -22.66
CA TYR A 52 0.86 -17.43 -21.98
C TYR A 52 0.41 -16.06 -22.51
N ALA A 53 0.26 -15.92 -23.84
CA ALA A 53 -0.24 -14.67 -24.43
C ALA A 53 -1.70 -14.38 -24.02
N LYS A 54 -2.52 -15.40 -23.75
CA LYS A 54 -3.88 -15.25 -23.19
C LYS A 54 -3.81 -14.71 -21.76
N LEU A 55 -2.92 -15.27 -20.92
CA LEU A 55 -2.72 -14.78 -19.53
C LEU A 55 -2.22 -13.34 -19.53
N GLU A 56 -1.19 -13.02 -20.33
CA GLU A 56 -0.62 -11.67 -20.42
C GLU A 56 -1.61 -10.62 -20.96
N ARG A 57 -2.64 -11.01 -21.72
CA ARG A 57 -3.74 -10.13 -22.14
C ARG A 57 -4.81 -9.91 -21.06
N GLY A 58 -4.60 -10.40 -19.85
CA GLY A 58 -5.51 -10.20 -18.74
C GLY A 58 -6.55 -11.29 -18.53
N ASN A 59 -6.45 -12.42 -19.23
CA ASN A 59 -7.40 -13.51 -19.07
C ASN A 59 -6.84 -14.55 -18.08
N LEU A 60 -6.86 -14.21 -16.78
CA LEU A 60 -6.42 -15.11 -15.71
C LEU A 60 -7.53 -16.06 -15.22
N ALA A 61 -8.79 -15.79 -15.58
CA ALA A 61 -9.92 -16.63 -15.17
C ALA A 61 -9.70 -18.10 -15.56
N GLY A 62 -9.84 -19.02 -14.58
CA GLY A 62 -9.60 -20.44 -14.71
C GLY A 62 -8.12 -20.85 -14.81
N ALA A 63 -7.18 -19.95 -14.58
CA ALA A 63 -5.78 -20.31 -14.50
C ALA A 63 -5.52 -21.06 -13.18
N SER A 64 -4.96 -22.29 -13.27
CA SER A 64 -4.69 -23.07 -12.06
C SER A 64 -3.57 -22.42 -11.23
N PRO A 65 -3.55 -22.64 -9.89
CA PRO A 65 -2.46 -22.17 -9.04
C PRO A 65 -1.08 -22.62 -9.53
N MET A 66 -0.98 -23.82 -10.09
CA MET A 66 0.25 -24.37 -10.64
C MET A 66 0.76 -23.58 -11.85
N VAL A 67 -0.14 -23.13 -12.72
CA VAL A 67 0.19 -22.27 -13.87
C VAL A 67 0.68 -20.90 -13.40
N LEU A 68 -0.03 -20.28 -12.45
CA LEU A 68 0.37 -18.98 -11.89
C LEU A 68 1.73 -19.06 -11.21
N GLU A 69 1.98 -20.17 -10.51
CA GLU A 69 3.26 -20.46 -9.87
C GLU A 69 4.40 -20.64 -10.88
N ALA A 70 4.16 -21.33 -11.99
CA ALA A 70 5.14 -21.48 -13.05
C ALA A 70 5.49 -20.11 -13.68
N VAL A 71 4.49 -19.26 -13.94
CA VAL A 71 4.71 -17.89 -14.42
C VAL A 71 5.49 -17.06 -13.40
N ALA A 72 5.12 -17.12 -12.11
CA ALA A 72 5.79 -16.39 -11.04
C ALA A 72 7.27 -16.76 -10.95
N ARG A 73 7.59 -18.04 -11.01
CA ARG A 73 8.96 -18.56 -10.99
C ARG A 73 9.79 -18.07 -12.19
N VAL A 74 9.24 -18.16 -13.42
CA VAL A 74 9.94 -17.76 -14.65
C VAL A 74 10.18 -16.27 -14.67
N LEU A 75 9.22 -15.47 -14.19
CA LEU A 75 9.33 -14.02 -14.08
C LEU A 75 10.08 -13.58 -12.82
N GLN A 76 10.60 -14.52 -12.02
CA GLN A 76 11.35 -14.28 -10.78
C GLN A 76 10.61 -13.29 -9.85
N LEU A 77 9.30 -13.49 -9.73
CA LEU A 77 8.48 -12.64 -8.86
C LEU A 77 8.86 -12.85 -7.40
N ASP A 78 9.04 -11.76 -6.66
CA ASP A 78 9.16 -11.81 -5.21
C ASP A 78 7.81 -12.19 -4.56
N ASP A 79 7.81 -12.39 -3.23
CA ASP A 79 6.62 -12.83 -2.50
C ASP A 79 5.44 -11.83 -2.64
N ALA A 80 5.73 -10.52 -2.70
CA ALA A 80 4.72 -9.49 -2.88
C ALA A 80 4.11 -9.52 -4.29
N GLU A 81 4.96 -9.62 -5.30
CA GLU A 81 4.59 -9.70 -6.70
C GLU A 81 3.80 -10.99 -7.00
N ARG A 82 4.19 -12.08 -6.36
CA ARG A 82 3.51 -13.37 -6.43
C ARG A 82 2.12 -13.31 -5.79
N ALA A 83 2.02 -12.75 -4.58
CA ALA A 83 0.74 -12.51 -3.93
C ALA A 83 -0.16 -11.60 -4.77
N HIS A 84 0.40 -10.56 -5.39
CA HIS A 84 -0.33 -9.68 -6.29
C HIS A 84 -0.89 -10.42 -7.51
N LEU A 85 -0.08 -11.28 -8.17
CA LEU A 85 -0.54 -12.11 -9.29
C LEU A 85 -1.70 -13.03 -8.90
N LEU A 86 -1.63 -13.66 -7.72
CA LEU A 86 -2.69 -14.50 -7.19
C LEU A 86 -3.97 -13.70 -6.90
N ASN A 87 -3.85 -12.51 -6.32
CA ASN A 87 -5.00 -11.63 -6.07
C ASN A 87 -5.69 -11.21 -7.38
N LEU A 88 -4.91 -10.85 -8.42
CA LEU A 88 -5.44 -10.53 -9.75
C LEU A 88 -6.18 -11.74 -10.38
N ALA A 89 -5.68 -12.96 -10.19
CA ALA A 89 -6.33 -14.17 -10.67
C ALA A 89 -7.63 -14.46 -9.92
N HIS A 90 -7.65 -14.35 -8.59
CA HIS A 90 -8.87 -14.49 -7.78
C HIS A 90 -9.93 -13.48 -8.19
N ALA A 91 -9.53 -12.21 -8.42
CA ALA A 91 -10.44 -11.18 -8.91
C ALA A 91 -11.00 -11.50 -10.31
N ALA A 92 -10.21 -12.16 -11.18
CA ALA A 92 -10.63 -12.57 -12.51
C ALA A 92 -11.65 -13.75 -12.49
N ASP A 93 -11.51 -14.67 -11.53
CA ASP A 93 -12.41 -15.81 -11.38
C ASP A 93 -13.81 -15.44 -10.87
N GLY A 94 -13.99 -14.22 -10.41
CA GLY A 94 -15.28 -13.76 -9.85
C GLY A 94 -15.65 -14.49 -8.54
N THR A 95 -14.76 -15.31 -7.96
CA THR A 95 -14.99 -16.04 -6.71
C THR A 95 -15.19 -15.09 -5.52
N ASP A 96 -14.76 -13.85 -5.62
CA ASP A 96 -15.15 -12.77 -4.71
C ASP A 96 -16.67 -12.46 -4.69
N ALA A 97 -17.44 -12.96 -5.66
CA ALA A 97 -18.89 -12.78 -5.65
C ALA A 97 -19.58 -13.56 -4.50
N LEU A 98 -18.98 -14.65 -4.03
CA LEU A 98 -19.49 -15.44 -2.90
C LEU A 98 -18.89 -15.00 -1.55
N THR A 99 -17.71 -14.39 -1.59
CA THR A 99 -17.02 -13.79 -0.44
C THR A 99 -17.10 -12.26 -0.42
N ARG A 100 -17.92 -11.66 -1.34
CA ARG A 100 -18.14 -10.21 -1.30
C ARG A 100 -18.49 -9.82 0.12
N PRO A 101 -17.63 -9.03 0.80
CA PRO A 101 -18.05 -8.38 2.01
C PRO A 101 -19.34 -7.66 1.64
N ARG A 102 -20.41 -7.98 2.34
CA ARG A 102 -21.75 -7.38 2.23
C ARG A 102 -21.55 -5.91 1.89
N ARG A 103 -22.09 -5.46 0.71
CA ARG A 103 -22.02 -4.10 0.14
C ARG A 103 -21.83 -3.07 1.26
N ARG A 104 -20.59 -2.59 1.42
CA ARG A 104 -20.28 -1.65 2.50
C ARG A 104 -21.22 -0.47 2.36
N THR A 105 -21.98 -0.21 3.38
CA THR A 105 -22.91 0.93 3.45
C THR A 105 -22.15 2.20 3.09
N LYS A 106 -22.75 3.04 2.23
CA LYS A 106 -22.25 4.37 1.88
C LYS A 106 -22.16 5.21 3.15
N GLY A 107 -20.99 5.21 3.79
CA GLY A 107 -20.71 6.01 4.98
C GLY A 107 -19.21 5.91 5.31
N PRO A 108 -18.64 6.87 6.04
CA PRO A 108 -17.26 6.79 6.47
C PRO A 108 -17.05 5.48 7.23
N GLN A 109 -16.04 4.72 6.84
CA GLN A 109 -15.69 3.46 7.49
C GLN A 109 -15.26 3.77 8.91
N LYS A 110 -16.09 3.41 9.90
CA LYS A 110 -15.78 3.57 11.33
C LYS A 110 -15.20 2.26 11.84
N VAL A 111 -14.15 2.35 12.62
CA VAL A 111 -13.61 1.21 13.37
C VAL A 111 -14.51 0.87 14.55
N HIS A 112 -14.47 -0.39 15.01
CA HIS A 112 -15.16 -0.79 16.23
C HIS A 112 -14.64 -0.04 17.44
N HIS A 113 -15.51 0.27 18.42
CA HIS A 113 -15.11 0.94 19.65
C HIS A 113 -14.00 0.21 20.40
N SER A 114 -14.04 -1.13 20.44
CA SER A 114 -12.99 -1.94 21.06
C SER A 114 -11.62 -1.77 20.40
N LEU A 115 -11.57 -1.53 19.09
CA LEU A 115 -10.32 -1.25 18.39
C LEU A 115 -9.77 0.14 18.78
N GLN A 116 -10.64 1.13 19.00
CA GLN A 116 -10.22 2.44 19.54
C GLN A 116 -9.65 2.27 20.95
N TRP A 117 -10.28 1.48 21.83
CA TRP A 117 -9.72 1.21 23.16
C TRP A 117 -8.35 0.51 23.09
N THR A 118 -8.17 -0.40 22.13
CA THR A 118 -6.86 -1.03 21.89
C THR A 118 -5.82 0.00 21.46
N LEU A 119 -6.17 0.92 20.56
CA LEU A 119 -5.28 2.02 20.18
C LEU A 119 -4.93 2.90 21.37
N ASP A 120 -5.91 3.27 22.19
CA ASP A 120 -5.72 4.14 23.35
C ASP A 120 -4.84 3.48 24.45
N ALA A 121 -4.83 2.14 24.50
CA ALA A 121 -3.95 1.39 25.38
C ALA A 121 -2.48 1.39 24.93
N ILE A 122 -2.18 1.73 23.66
CA ILE A 122 -0.82 1.89 23.12
C ILE A 122 -0.35 3.30 23.40
N THR A 123 0.42 3.51 24.47
CA THR A 123 0.85 4.85 24.93
C THR A 123 2.30 5.20 24.60
N ALA A 124 3.15 4.20 24.32
CA ALA A 124 4.58 4.40 24.12
C ALA A 124 4.97 4.76 22.68
N GLY A 125 4.07 4.57 21.72
CA GLY A 125 4.34 4.82 20.30
C GLY A 125 3.11 5.30 19.53
N PRO A 126 3.31 5.99 18.40
CA PRO A 126 2.23 6.31 17.48
C PRO A 126 1.59 5.03 16.93
N ALA A 127 0.26 4.90 17.06
CA ALA A 127 -0.50 3.78 16.53
C ALA A 127 -1.75 4.25 15.81
N PHE A 128 -2.03 3.70 14.63
CA PHE A 128 -3.19 4.08 13.82
C PHE A 128 -3.70 2.92 12.97
N VAL A 129 -4.98 2.96 12.63
CA VAL A 129 -5.63 2.04 11.70
C VAL A 129 -5.87 2.76 10.38
N ARG A 130 -5.48 2.13 9.29
CA ARG A 130 -5.75 2.58 7.92
C ARG A 130 -6.44 1.51 7.10
N ASN A 131 -7.10 1.93 6.03
CA ASN A 131 -7.58 1.02 4.98
C ASN A 131 -6.54 0.86 3.85
N GLY A 132 -6.87 0.07 2.83
CA GLY A 132 -6.01 -0.15 1.66
C GLY A 132 -5.81 1.10 0.79
N ARG A 133 -6.70 2.10 0.87
CA ARG A 133 -6.55 3.40 0.20
C ARG A 133 -5.67 4.38 0.97
N MET A 134 -5.10 3.95 2.11
CA MET A 134 -4.29 4.75 3.02
C MET A 134 -5.07 5.87 3.74
N ASP A 135 -6.42 5.77 3.83
CA ASP A 135 -7.20 6.63 4.71
C ASP A 135 -6.94 6.23 6.16
N VAL A 136 -6.57 7.18 7.01
CA VAL A 136 -6.43 6.97 8.46
C VAL A 136 -7.82 7.02 9.08
N LEU A 137 -8.25 5.88 9.63
CA LEU A 137 -9.62 5.69 10.16
C LEU A 137 -9.70 5.90 11.67
N ALA A 138 -8.62 5.58 12.39
CA ALA A 138 -8.50 5.72 13.82
C ALA A 138 -7.04 5.88 14.23
N THR A 139 -6.80 6.59 15.32
CA THR A 139 -5.45 6.83 15.87
C THR A 139 -5.49 6.81 17.38
N ASN A 140 -4.35 6.47 18.01
CA ASN A 140 -4.13 6.91 19.38
C ASN A 140 -3.76 8.40 19.43
N GLN A 141 -3.72 8.99 20.61
CA GLN A 141 -3.38 10.40 20.81
C GLN A 141 -1.99 10.75 20.25
N LEU A 142 -1.01 9.89 20.50
CA LEU A 142 0.36 10.11 20.04
C LEU A 142 0.48 10.09 18.51
N ALA A 143 -0.23 9.19 17.82
CA ALA A 143 -0.25 9.17 16.35
C ALA A 143 -0.94 10.41 15.77
N ARG A 144 -1.98 10.93 16.43
CA ARG A 144 -2.63 12.17 16.00
C ARG A 144 -1.67 13.35 16.07
N ALA A 145 -0.89 13.46 17.15
CA ALA A 145 0.13 14.49 17.30
C ALA A 145 1.29 14.30 16.31
N PHE A 146 1.71 13.06 16.12
CA PHE A 146 2.80 12.69 15.20
C PHE A 146 2.47 13.01 13.74
N TYR A 147 1.25 12.74 13.30
CA TYR A 147 0.76 13.01 11.95
C TYR A 147 -0.06 14.32 11.86
N ARG A 148 0.18 15.28 12.75
CA ARG A 148 -0.56 16.57 12.76
C ARG A 148 -0.63 17.23 11.39
N ASP A 149 0.45 17.19 10.62
CA ASP A 149 0.54 17.82 9.30
C ASP A 149 -0.40 17.18 8.27
N VAL A 150 -0.67 15.87 8.38
CA VAL A 150 -1.67 15.18 7.56
C VAL A 150 -3.06 15.77 7.75
N TYR A 151 -3.39 16.20 8.98
CA TYR A 151 -4.69 16.76 9.34
C TYR A 151 -4.74 18.29 9.22
N ALA A 152 -3.59 18.97 9.25
CA ALA A 152 -3.52 20.42 9.14
C ALA A 152 -3.95 20.91 7.75
N THR A 153 -3.71 20.15 6.71
CA THR A 153 -4.08 20.47 5.33
C THR A 153 -5.39 19.78 4.96
N PRO A 154 -6.54 20.51 4.85
CA PRO A 154 -7.84 19.91 4.52
C PRO A 154 -7.84 19.07 3.22
N GLY A 155 -6.98 19.44 2.25
CA GLY A 155 -6.81 18.72 0.98
C GLY A 155 -6.32 17.29 1.14
N ASN A 156 -5.63 16.96 2.24
CA ASN A 156 -5.17 15.60 2.53
C ASN A 156 -6.32 14.67 2.96
N GLN A 157 -7.40 15.22 3.52
CA GLN A 157 -8.58 14.44 3.97
C GLN A 157 -8.24 13.28 4.91
N GLY A 158 -7.15 13.38 5.70
CA GLY A 158 -6.66 12.30 6.54
C GLY A 158 -6.08 11.11 5.76
N ASN A 159 -5.70 11.30 4.50
CA ASN A 159 -5.15 10.26 3.63
C ASN A 159 -3.63 10.41 3.49
N LEU A 160 -2.90 9.34 3.82
CA LEU A 160 -1.43 9.35 3.80
C LEU A 160 -0.84 9.42 2.39
N ALA A 161 -1.54 8.93 1.37
CA ALA A 161 -1.08 9.03 -0.02
C ALA A 161 -1.23 10.46 -0.55
N ARG A 162 -2.32 11.16 -0.22
CA ARG A 162 -2.44 12.59 -0.55
C ARG A 162 -1.38 13.42 0.15
N PHE A 163 -1.15 13.17 1.44
CA PHE A 163 -0.05 13.82 2.16
C PHE A 163 1.29 13.58 1.48
N GLN A 164 1.60 12.31 1.15
CA GLN A 164 2.86 11.92 0.50
C GLN A 164 3.09 12.66 -0.82
N PHE A 165 2.09 12.73 -1.70
CA PHE A 165 2.27 13.15 -3.08
C PHE A 165 1.79 14.57 -3.38
N LEU A 166 0.89 15.13 -2.57
CA LEU A 166 0.27 16.43 -2.85
C LEU A 166 0.62 17.52 -1.83
N ASP A 167 1.16 17.14 -0.65
CA ASP A 167 1.52 18.08 0.39
C ASP A 167 3.03 18.31 0.46
N PRO A 168 3.53 19.53 0.27
CA PRO A 168 4.96 19.84 0.37
C PRO A 168 5.58 19.50 1.74
N ALA A 169 4.78 19.49 2.83
CA ALA A 169 5.24 19.12 4.17
C ALA A 169 5.78 17.68 4.22
N SER A 170 5.27 16.78 3.37
CA SER A 170 5.72 15.39 3.32
C SER A 170 7.21 15.25 3.04
N ARG A 171 7.80 16.13 2.23
CA ARG A 171 9.24 16.10 1.91
C ARG A 171 10.13 16.48 3.09
N ARG A 172 9.61 17.29 4.01
CA ARG A 172 10.30 17.59 5.27
C ARG A 172 10.09 16.50 6.30
N PHE A 173 8.86 15.98 6.38
CA PHE A 173 8.49 14.94 7.34
C PHE A 173 9.15 13.58 7.08
N TYR A 174 9.36 13.22 5.80
CA TYR A 174 9.99 11.97 5.39
C TYR A 174 11.38 12.23 4.78
N PRO A 175 12.48 12.10 5.55
CA PRO A 175 13.84 12.21 5.00
C PRO A 175 14.09 11.24 3.85
N ASP A 176 13.55 10.02 3.93
CA ASP A 176 13.59 9.01 2.87
C ASP A 176 12.33 9.07 1.98
N TRP A 177 11.99 10.26 1.48
CA TRP A 177 10.73 10.52 0.78
C TRP A 177 10.46 9.54 -0.37
N ASP A 178 11.47 9.20 -1.18
CA ASP A 178 11.33 8.28 -2.31
C ASP A 178 10.95 6.87 -1.86
N LEU A 179 11.52 6.39 -0.76
CA LEU A 179 11.16 5.11 -0.17
C LEU A 179 9.69 5.08 0.28
N PHE A 180 9.23 6.13 0.94
CA PHE A 180 7.84 6.25 1.38
C PHE A 180 6.88 6.37 0.19
N ALA A 181 7.29 7.07 -0.89
CA ALA A 181 6.53 7.18 -2.12
C ALA A 181 6.37 5.82 -2.81
N ASP A 182 7.44 5.03 -2.91
CA ASP A 182 7.40 3.68 -3.47
C ASP A 182 6.50 2.75 -2.64
N VAL A 183 6.58 2.84 -1.32
CA VAL A 183 5.71 2.09 -0.39
C VAL A 183 4.24 2.46 -0.56
N ALA A 184 3.93 3.75 -0.64
CA ALA A 184 2.56 4.21 -0.83
C ALA A 184 1.96 3.70 -2.14
N VAL A 185 2.71 3.77 -3.24
CA VAL A 185 2.29 3.22 -4.53
C VAL A 185 2.09 1.71 -4.45
N ALA A 186 2.99 0.97 -3.79
CA ALA A 186 2.87 -0.48 -3.64
C ALA A 186 1.62 -0.88 -2.85
N ILE A 187 1.29 -0.16 -1.77
CA ILE A 187 0.06 -0.39 -0.99
C ILE A 187 -1.19 -0.17 -1.85
N LEU A 188 -1.27 0.98 -2.53
CA LEU A 188 -2.41 1.31 -3.38
C LEU A 188 -2.59 0.31 -4.52
N ARG A 189 -1.48 -0.18 -5.10
CA ARG A 189 -1.50 -1.18 -6.15
C ARG A 189 -1.96 -2.54 -5.66
N THR A 190 -1.48 -2.97 -4.49
CA THR A 190 -1.96 -4.20 -3.85
C THR A 190 -3.46 -4.14 -3.61
N GLU A 191 -3.96 -2.98 -3.14
CA GLU A 191 -5.40 -2.79 -2.94
C GLU A 191 -6.18 -2.78 -4.25
N ALA A 192 -5.64 -2.18 -5.32
CA ALA A 192 -6.25 -2.21 -6.65
C ALA A 192 -6.39 -3.65 -7.19
N GLY A 193 -5.39 -4.50 -6.92
CA GLY A 193 -5.45 -5.91 -7.27
C GLY A 193 -6.47 -6.70 -6.43
N ARG A 194 -6.60 -6.37 -5.13
CA ARG A 194 -7.58 -6.99 -4.23
C ARG A 194 -9.03 -6.54 -4.52
N ASN A 195 -9.22 -5.25 -4.81
CA ASN A 195 -10.52 -4.60 -4.97
C ASN A 195 -10.59 -3.79 -6.29
N PRO A 196 -10.57 -4.45 -7.47
CA PRO A 196 -10.48 -3.78 -8.77
C PRO A 196 -11.71 -2.92 -9.12
N TYR A 197 -12.81 -3.03 -8.36
CA TYR A 197 -14.05 -2.26 -8.56
C TYR A 197 -14.28 -1.19 -7.49
N ASP A 198 -13.28 -0.91 -6.63
CA ASP A 198 -13.37 0.17 -5.65
C ASP A 198 -13.28 1.53 -6.34
N LYS A 199 -14.43 2.20 -6.46
CA LYS A 199 -14.52 3.51 -7.11
C LYS A 199 -13.70 4.57 -6.39
N GLU A 200 -13.71 4.57 -5.06
CA GLU A 200 -12.98 5.59 -4.26
C GLU A 200 -11.46 5.43 -4.43
N LEU A 201 -10.98 4.18 -4.59
CA LEU A 201 -9.59 3.94 -4.92
C LEU A 201 -9.25 4.43 -6.34
N HIS A 202 -10.12 4.19 -7.32
CA HIS A 202 -9.93 4.68 -8.69
C HIS A 202 -9.90 6.20 -8.74
N ASP A 203 -10.81 6.86 -8.02
CA ASP A 203 -10.88 8.33 -7.93
C ASP A 203 -9.58 8.88 -7.30
N LEU A 204 -9.08 8.25 -6.22
CA LEU A 204 -7.81 8.63 -5.58
C LEU A 204 -6.61 8.44 -6.53
N VAL A 205 -6.48 7.29 -7.18
CA VAL A 205 -5.40 7.01 -8.14
C VAL A 205 -5.45 8.01 -9.31
N GLY A 206 -6.64 8.31 -9.81
CA GLY A 206 -6.86 9.32 -10.86
C GLY A 206 -6.43 10.73 -10.42
N GLU A 207 -6.80 11.14 -9.19
CA GLU A 207 -6.39 12.41 -8.60
C GLU A 207 -4.85 12.49 -8.49
N LEU A 208 -4.22 11.48 -7.87
CA LEU A 208 -2.78 11.45 -7.65
C LEU A 208 -2.01 11.42 -8.98
N SER A 209 -2.48 10.64 -9.97
CA SER A 209 -1.86 10.57 -11.31
C SER A 209 -1.93 11.89 -12.07
N THR A 210 -3.01 12.67 -11.85
CA THR A 210 -3.20 13.97 -12.51
C THR A 210 -2.36 15.06 -11.85
N ARG A 211 -2.23 15.04 -10.52
CA ARG A 211 -1.65 16.14 -9.73
C ARG A 211 -0.19 15.92 -9.35
N SER A 212 0.34 14.67 -9.44
CA SER A 212 1.73 14.34 -9.09
C SER A 212 2.40 13.57 -10.22
N GLU A 213 3.46 14.14 -10.78
CA GLU A 213 4.30 13.47 -11.78
C GLU A 213 5.05 12.29 -11.16
N GLU A 214 5.55 12.46 -9.93
CA GLU A 214 6.23 11.40 -9.19
C GLU A 214 5.32 10.20 -8.93
N PHE A 215 4.04 10.44 -8.58
CA PHE A 215 3.07 9.36 -8.45
C PHE A 215 2.84 8.66 -9.79
N ARG A 216 2.55 9.42 -10.85
CA ARG A 216 2.29 8.88 -12.19
C ARG A 216 3.44 8.01 -12.71
N THR A 217 4.68 8.46 -12.53
CA THR A 217 5.87 7.72 -12.93
C THR A 217 6.02 6.40 -12.17
N ARG A 218 5.86 6.42 -10.83
CA ARG A 218 5.95 5.24 -9.98
C ARG A 218 4.79 4.28 -10.21
N TRP A 219 3.59 4.81 -10.39
CA TRP A 219 2.42 4.01 -10.72
C TRP A 219 2.62 3.27 -12.05
N GLY A 220 3.17 3.90 -13.08
CA GLY A 220 3.51 3.28 -14.37
C GLY A 220 4.60 2.20 -14.29
N ALA A 221 5.47 2.22 -13.26
CA ALA A 221 6.55 1.24 -13.11
C ALA A 221 6.09 -0.13 -12.57
N HIS A 222 4.84 -0.27 -12.12
CA HIS A 222 4.22 -1.52 -11.61
C HIS A 222 5.03 -2.24 -10.51
N ASN A 223 5.71 -1.51 -9.64
CA ASN A 223 6.43 -2.09 -8.53
C ASN A 223 5.47 -2.46 -7.39
N VAL A 224 5.53 -3.70 -6.95
CA VAL A 224 4.83 -4.21 -5.76
C VAL A 224 5.88 -4.52 -4.70
N ARG A 225 5.62 -4.18 -3.44
CA ARG A 225 6.51 -4.51 -2.31
C ARG A 225 5.67 -4.88 -1.09
N HIS A 226 6.14 -5.87 -0.34
CA HIS A 226 5.64 -6.10 1.01
C HIS A 226 6.11 -4.98 1.93
N HIS A 227 5.20 -4.49 2.77
CA HIS A 227 5.47 -3.42 3.72
C HIS A 227 4.80 -3.74 5.07
N GLY A 228 5.33 -4.73 5.77
CA GLY A 228 4.81 -5.19 7.06
C GLY A 228 5.64 -4.74 8.25
N THR A 229 6.97 -4.73 8.15
CA THR A 229 7.89 -4.44 9.25
C THR A 229 9.14 -3.73 8.75
N GLY A 230 9.88 -3.07 9.62
CA GLY A 230 11.14 -2.43 9.33
C GLY A 230 11.40 -1.19 10.18
N THR A 231 12.31 -0.34 9.70
CA THR A 231 12.69 0.92 10.34
C THR A 231 12.44 2.08 9.39
N LYS A 232 11.96 3.19 9.93
CA LYS A 232 11.66 4.42 9.19
C LYS A 232 12.28 5.62 9.88
N ARG A 233 12.77 6.57 9.08
CA ARG A 233 13.22 7.88 9.55
C ARG A 233 12.14 8.92 9.30
N PHE A 234 12.02 9.84 10.27
CA PHE A 234 11.10 10.95 10.24
C PHE A 234 11.80 12.22 10.71
N HIS A 235 11.34 13.35 10.20
CA HIS A 235 11.72 14.66 10.73
C HIS A 235 10.43 15.38 11.17
N HIS A 236 10.20 15.38 12.48
CA HIS A 236 9.00 15.97 13.07
C HIS A 236 9.28 17.41 13.52
N GLU A 237 8.39 18.35 13.19
CA GLU A 237 8.60 19.77 13.45
C GLU A 237 8.89 20.11 14.93
N ILE A 238 8.26 19.38 15.87
CA ILE A 238 8.37 19.67 17.31
C ILE A 238 9.56 18.93 17.95
N ILE A 239 9.81 17.69 17.57
CA ILE A 239 10.75 16.79 18.26
C ILE A 239 11.95 16.39 17.39
N GLY A 240 12.08 16.95 16.18
CA GLY A 240 13.23 16.74 15.31
C GLY A 240 13.28 15.36 14.64
N GLU A 241 14.49 14.85 14.46
CA GLU A 241 14.72 13.58 13.78
C GLU A 241 14.43 12.38 14.67
N LEU A 242 13.75 11.39 14.08
CA LEU A 242 13.36 10.15 14.72
C LEU A 242 13.65 8.96 13.82
N THR A 243 14.18 7.91 14.42
CA THR A 243 14.24 6.58 13.77
C THR A 243 13.36 5.64 14.56
N LEU A 244 12.31 5.12 13.92
CA LEU A 244 11.30 4.28 14.57
C LEU A 244 11.20 2.95 13.85
N ALA A 245 11.14 1.85 14.61
CA ALA A 245 10.66 0.58 14.12
C ALA A 245 9.15 0.67 13.86
N PHE A 246 8.64 -0.09 12.90
CA PHE A 246 7.20 -0.18 12.66
C PHE A 246 6.77 -1.61 12.39
N GLU A 247 5.55 -1.90 12.82
CA GLU A 247 4.84 -3.13 12.51
C GLU A 247 3.49 -2.80 11.88
N GLY A 248 3.19 -3.48 10.77
CA GLY A 248 1.90 -3.40 10.08
C GLY A 248 1.16 -4.72 10.23
N LEU A 249 0.08 -4.72 11.00
CA LEU A 249 -0.72 -5.89 11.35
C LEU A 249 -2.05 -5.87 10.60
N GLU A 250 -2.30 -6.83 9.72
CA GLU A 250 -3.62 -6.99 9.10
C GLU A 250 -4.63 -7.45 10.17
N LEU A 251 -5.79 -6.79 10.20
CA LEU A 251 -6.84 -7.11 11.17
C LEU A 251 -7.73 -8.23 10.64
N ALA A 252 -7.57 -9.44 11.18
CA ALA A 252 -8.34 -10.61 10.75
C ALA A 252 -9.85 -10.44 10.90
N ALA A 253 -10.31 -9.70 11.91
CA ALA A 253 -11.72 -9.42 12.17
C ALA A 253 -12.29 -8.34 11.22
N GLU A 254 -11.44 -7.51 10.63
CA GLU A 254 -11.81 -6.44 9.71
C GLU A 254 -10.89 -6.47 8.47
N PRO A 255 -11.12 -7.41 7.54
CA PRO A 255 -10.28 -7.56 6.34
C PRO A 255 -10.14 -6.25 5.55
N GLY A 256 -8.93 -5.95 5.12
CA GLY A 256 -8.59 -4.70 4.41
C GLY A 256 -8.22 -3.55 5.34
N LEU A 257 -8.25 -3.74 6.66
CA LEU A 257 -7.68 -2.79 7.63
C LEU A 257 -6.31 -3.26 8.12
N THR A 258 -5.42 -2.30 8.30
CA THR A 258 -4.08 -2.49 8.86
C THR A 258 -3.92 -1.60 10.08
N LEU A 259 -3.57 -2.20 11.22
CA LEU A 259 -3.05 -1.49 12.38
C LEU A 259 -1.54 -1.29 12.17
N THR A 260 -1.09 -0.05 12.16
CA THR A 260 0.34 0.30 12.12
C THR A 260 0.76 0.85 13.47
N ILE A 261 1.85 0.32 14.02
CA ILE A 261 2.42 0.76 15.29
C ILE A 261 3.87 1.16 15.04
N TYR A 262 4.27 2.32 15.56
CA TYR A 262 5.67 2.72 15.61
C TYR A 262 6.23 2.56 17.02
N ALA A 263 7.48 2.13 17.11
CA ALA A 263 8.19 1.97 18.37
C ALA A 263 9.59 2.58 18.24
N ALA A 264 10.01 3.30 19.26
CA ALA A 264 11.39 3.72 19.41
C ALA A 264 12.22 2.61 20.09
N GLU A 265 13.50 2.52 19.75
CA GLU A 265 14.44 1.67 20.49
C GLU A 265 14.54 2.16 21.95
N PRO A 266 14.40 1.27 22.93
CA PRO A 266 14.49 1.65 24.34
C PRO A 266 15.80 2.38 24.68
N GLY A 267 15.73 3.48 25.40
CA GLY A 267 16.86 4.32 25.77
C GLY A 267 17.38 5.24 24.67
N SER A 268 16.75 5.26 23.49
CA SER A 268 17.16 6.11 22.37
C SER A 268 16.64 7.55 22.49
N ALA A 269 17.27 8.48 21.74
CA ALA A 269 16.78 9.85 21.59
C ALA A 269 15.38 9.89 20.97
N ALA A 270 15.02 8.90 20.13
CA ALA A 270 13.69 8.78 19.55
C ALA A 270 12.62 8.47 20.62
N GLU A 271 12.92 7.64 21.60
CA GLU A 271 12.03 7.37 22.74
C GLU A 271 11.78 8.62 23.56
N GLU A 272 12.82 9.40 23.84
CA GLU A 272 12.71 10.68 24.56
C GLU A 272 11.86 11.67 23.73
N GLY A 273 12.09 11.77 22.42
CA GLY A 273 11.30 12.59 21.52
C GLY A 273 9.82 12.23 21.55
N LEU A 274 9.47 10.93 21.52
CA LEU A 274 8.08 10.48 21.61
C LEU A 274 7.44 10.83 22.96
N ARG A 275 8.18 10.75 24.08
CA ARG A 275 7.68 11.18 25.40
C ARG A 275 7.41 12.67 25.43
N LEU A 276 8.30 13.48 24.86
CA LEU A 276 8.09 14.93 24.73
C LEU A 276 6.86 15.25 23.88
N LEU A 277 6.66 14.56 22.76
CA LEU A 277 5.49 14.72 21.90
C LEU A 277 4.20 14.32 22.62
N ALA A 278 4.20 13.23 23.39
CA ALA A 278 3.06 12.82 24.19
C ALA A 278 2.68 13.89 25.23
N SER A 279 3.68 14.46 25.94
CA SER A 279 3.45 15.54 26.90
C SER A 279 2.91 16.80 26.23
N TRP A 280 3.46 17.16 25.07
CA TRP A 280 3.00 18.28 24.26
C TRP A 280 1.54 18.07 23.81
N ALA A 281 1.18 16.87 23.30
CA ALA A 281 -0.15 16.53 22.85
C ALA A 281 -1.19 16.66 24.00
N ALA A 282 -0.87 16.12 25.18
CA ALA A 282 -1.74 16.21 26.36
C ALA A 282 -2.04 17.66 26.76
N THR A 283 -1.06 18.57 26.61
CA THR A 283 -1.22 19.98 26.95
C THR A 283 -2.09 20.73 25.92
N HIS A 284 -1.98 20.37 24.64
CA HIS A 284 -2.64 21.11 23.55
C HIS A 284 -4.05 20.60 23.25
N GLU A 285 -4.38 19.33 23.51
CA GLU A 285 -5.77 18.83 23.43
C GLU A 285 -6.68 19.43 24.49
N THR A 286 -6.15 19.72 25.66
CA THR A 286 -6.93 20.38 26.75
C THR A 286 -7.34 21.82 26.37
N ALA A 287 -6.68 22.41 25.36
CA ALA A 287 -6.96 23.78 24.88
C ALA A 287 -7.96 23.82 23.71
N ALA A 288 -8.32 22.69 23.09
CA ALA A 288 -9.30 22.65 22.00
C ALA A 288 -10.72 22.55 22.57
N PRO A 289 -11.69 23.42 22.16
CA PRO A 289 -13.07 23.33 22.65
C PRO A 289 -13.68 21.97 22.26
N ALA A 290 -14.28 21.30 23.22
CA ALA A 290 -15.02 20.05 23.03
C ALA A 290 -16.04 20.21 21.90
N HIS A 291 -15.83 19.54 20.78
CA HIS A 291 -16.83 19.47 19.74
C HIS A 291 -18.06 18.76 20.31
N HIS A 292 -19.09 19.56 20.50
CA HIS A 292 -20.43 19.17 20.92
C HIS A 292 -20.92 17.98 20.10
N GLN A 293 -21.02 16.81 20.71
CA GLN A 293 -21.78 15.69 20.17
C GLN A 293 -23.26 16.10 20.25
N PRO A 294 -24.02 16.09 19.15
CA PRO A 294 -25.46 16.24 19.25
C PRO A 294 -26.02 15.00 19.98
N THR A 295 -26.53 15.23 21.18
CA THR A 295 -27.38 14.27 21.89
C THR A 295 -28.61 14.01 21.05
N THR A 296 -28.69 12.84 20.44
CA THR A 296 -29.94 12.34 19.86
C THR A 296 -30.73 11.66 20.97
N ASN A 297 -31.84 12.25 21.26
CA ASN A 297 -32.92 11.74 22.10
C ASN A 297 -33.66 10.61 21.38
#